data_1d73880118d1fa7671282b9515735b65
#
_entry.id   1d73880118d1fa7671282b9515735b65
#
_cell.length_a   1.000
_cell.length_b   1.000
_cell.length_c   1.000
_cell.angle_alpha   90.00
_cell.angle_beta   90.00
_cell.angle_gamma   90.00
#
_symmetry.space_group_name_H-M   'P 1'
#
loop_
_entity.id
_entity.type
_entity.pdbx_description
1 polymer ?
#
loop_
_entity_poly.entity_id
_entity_poly.type
_entity_poly.pdbx_seq_one_letter_code
_entity_poly.pdbx_strand_id
1 'polypeptide(L)'
;SADFTIFKGFLRNLLMHGAVGTALGGVSTTVGEPQNLLIASVADWSFVEFFIKMLPISFPVFICGLLTCYLLERLSLFSYGIQLPDHIRQILIDFDRSESSKRTQAQNMKILTQALVAVILVFSLAFGLAAVGLIGLMIIVLLTAFNGVIEEHQLGKAFEEALPFTALLVVFFAIVAVIHDQHLFSFVINYVLTLKQETQIPMFFMVNGILSMISDNVFVATIYI
;
A
#
# COMPACT_ATOMS: atom_id res chain seq x y z
N SER A 1 19.53 21.71 -18.03
CA SER A 1 20.12 20.98 -19.17
C SER A 1 19.11 19.95 -19.67
N ALA A 2 19.20 19.57 -20.93
CA ALA A 2 18.32 18.55 -21.52
C ALA A 2 18.37 17.23 -20.73
N ASP A 3 19.55 16.81 -20.30
CA ASP A 3 19.77 15.62 -19.47
C ASP A 3 18.98 15.62 -18.18
N PHE A 4 18.87 16.76 -17.53
CA PHE A 4 18.09 16.89 -16.29
C PHE A 4 16.58 16.70 -16.54
N THR A 5 16.08 17.17 -17.68
CA THR A 5 14.69 16.98 -18.08
C THR A 5 14.40 15.50 -18.38
N ILE A 6 15.32 14.82 -19.08
CA ILE A 6 15.22 13.38 -19.38
C ILE A 6 15.24 12.57 -18.07
N PHE A 7 16.19 12.88 -17.17
CA PHE A 7 16.29 12.22 -15.86
C PHE A 7 15.03 12.39 -15.03
N LYS A 8 14.48 13.61 -14.95
CA LYS A 8 13.19 13.86 -14.27
C LYS A 8 12.03 13.05 -14.86
N GLY A 9 11.96 12.99 -16.20
CA GLY A 9 10.94 12.19 -16.87
C GLY A 9 11.04 10.72 -16.55
N PHE A 10 12.25 10.17 -16.60
CA PHE A 10 12.52 8.78 -16.20
C PHE A 10 12.14 8.51 -14.74
N LEU A 11 12.57 9.38 -13.82
CA LEU A 11 12.26 9.24 -12.39
C LEU A 11 10.75 9.31 -12.13
N ARG A 12 10.04 10.22 -12.79
CA ARG A 12 8.58 10.31 -12.72
C ARG A 12 7.93 8.99 -13.16
N ASN A 13 8.34 8.44 -14.30
CA ASN A 13 7.78 7.18 -14.81
C ASN A 13 8.06 6.02 -13.85
N LEU A 14 9.28 5.93 -13.31
CA LEU A 14 9.65 4.93 -12.32
C LEU A 14 8.77 5.02 -11.05
N LEU A 15 8.59 6.23 -10.51
CA LEU A 15 7.75 6.47 -9.33
C LEU A 15 6.27 6.15 -9.61
N MET A 16 5.76 6.49 -10.80
CA MET A 16 4.39 6.16 -11.18
C MET A 16 4.17 4.64 -11.26
N HIS A 17 5.10 3.90 -11.86
CA HIS A 17 5.01 2.44 -11.90
C HIS A 17 5.15 1.82 -10.50
N GLY A 18 6.03 2.37 -9.66
CA GLY A 18 6.15 1.99 -8.26
C GLY A 18 4.84 2.21 -7.49
N ALA A 19 4.20 3.37 -7.66
CA ALA A 19 2.92 3.67 -7.02
C ALA A 19 1.81 2.71 -7.47
N VAL A 20 1.72 2.42 -8.78
CA VAL A 20 0.75 1.44 -9.32
C VAL A 20 1.01 0.05 -8.73
N GLY A 21 2.28 -0.39 -8.70
CA GLY A 21 2.64 -1.70 -8.13
C GLY A 21 2.30 -1.81 -6.64
N THR A 22 2.54 -0.75 -5.87
CA THR A 22 2.21 -0.70 -4.44
C THR A 22 0.70 -0.76 -4.21
N ALA A 23 -0.08 0.03 -4.95
CA ALA A 23 -1.54 0.03 -4.85
C ALA A 23 -2.14 -1.34 -5.20
N LEU A 24 -1.73 -1.92 -6.32
CA LEU A 24 -2.22 -3.22 -6.77
C LEU A 24 -1.82 -4.37 -5.82
N GLY A 25 -0.63 -4.30 -5.22
CA GLY A 25 -0.19 -5.27 -4.22
C GLY A 25 -0.93 -5.11 -2.88
N GLY A 26 -1.16 -3.86 -2.46
CA GLY A 26 -1.82 -3.52 -1.21
C GLY A 26 -3.25 -4.03 -1.12
N VAL A 27 -4.01 -3.96 -2.21
CA VAL A 27 -5.41 -4.45 -2.27
C VAL A 27 -5.56 -5.92 -1.88
N SER A 28 -4.53 -6.74 -2.06
CA SER A 28 -4.60 -8.18 -1.82
C SER A 28 -4.45 -8.60 -0.35
N THR A 29 -4.03 -7.70 0.54
CA THR A 29 -3.72 -8.06 1.93
C THR A 29 -4.40 -7.15 2.94
N THR A 30 -4.66 -7.67 4.15
CA THR A 30 -5.30 -6.90 5.23
C THR A 30 -4.48 -5.70 5.70
N VAL A 31 -3.15 -5.74 5.53
CA VAL A 31 -2.22 -4.68 5.97
C VAL A 31 -1.82 -3.72 4.85
N GLY A 32 -2.22 -4.01 3.63
CA GLY A 32 -1.83 -3.19 2.48
C GLY A 32 -2.55 -1.85 2.42
N GLU A 33 -3.81 -1.82 2.90
CA GLU A 33 -4.63 -0.61 2.94
C GLU A 33 -5.52 -0.59 4.19
N PRO A 34 -5.80 0.59 4.79
CA PRO A 34 -6.58 0.69 6.02
C PRO A 34 -8.00 0.09 5.92
N GLN A 35 -8.67 0.25 4.79
CA GLN A 35 -9.99 -0.31 4.56
C GLN A 35 -9.99 -1.84 4.57
N ASN A 36 -8.94 -2.47 4.11
CA ASN A 36 -8.83 -3.93 4.11
C ASN A 36 -8.79 -4.49 5.53
N LEU A 37 -8.08 -3.79 6.43
CA LEU A 37 -8.03 -4.16 7.84
C LEU A 37 -9.40 -4.04 8.50
N LEU A 38 -10.15 -2.97 8.16
CA LEU A 38 -11.50 -2.76 8.67
C LEU A 38 -12.46 -3.85 8.17
N ILE A 39 -12.48 -4.12 6.86
CA ILE A 39 -13.31 -5.16 6.25
C ILE A 39 -13.00 -6.53 6.87
N ALA A 40 -11.71 -6.87 6.98
CA ALA A 40 -11.29 -8.14 7.56
C ALA A 40 -11.73 -8.26 9.04
N SER A 41 -11.64 -7.16 9.82
CA SER A 41 -12.06 -7.13 11.22
C SER A 41 -13.57 -7.36 11.38
N VAL A 42 -14.39 -6.71 10.55
CA VAL A 42 -15.86 -6.85 10.64
C VAL A 42 -16.33 -8.20 10.10
N ALA A 43 -15.68 -8.69 9.05
CA ALA A 43 -15.99 -10.01 8.47
C ALA A 43 -15.39 -11.18 9.25
N ASP A 44 -14.60 -10.89 10.30
CA ASP A 44 -13.85 -11.89 11.10
C ASP A 44 -12.97 -12.79 10.24
N TRP A 45 -12.30 -12.17 9.22
CA TRP A 45 -11.41 -12.89 8.33
C TRP A 45 -9.96 -12.79 8.80
N SER A 46 -9.29 -13.94 8.88
CA SER A 46 -7.84 -13.99 9.08
C SER A 46 -7.08 -13.40 7.88
N PHE A 47 -5.78 -13.10 8.07
CA PHE A 47 -4.92 -12.59 7.01
C PHE A 47 -4.95 -13.48 5.75
N VAL A 48 -4.80 -14.79 5.93
CA VAL A 48 -4.79 -15.77 4.83
C VAL A 48 -6.16 -15.88 4.18
N GLU A 49 -7.21 -15.90 4.99
CA GLU A 49 -8.58 -15.98 4.49
C GLU A 49 -8.95 -14.76 3.63
N PHE A 50 -8.58 -13.55 4.10
CA PHE A 50 -8.74 -12.32 3.32
C PHE A 50 -8.02 -12.43 1.99
N PHE A 51 -6.73 -12.83 2.01
CA PHE A 51 -5.93 -12.99 0.80
C PHE A 51 -6.58 -13.96 -0.20
N ILE A 52 -7.00 -15.14 0.26
CA ILE A 52 -7.64 -16.15 -0.61
C ILE A 52 -8.95 -15.66 -1.20
N LYS A 53 -9.77 -14.97 -0.41
CA LYS A 53 -11.06 -14.42 -0.86
C LYS A 53 -10.89 -13.26 -1.85
N MET A 54 -9.86 -12.45 -1.67
CA MET A 54 -9.56 -11.32 -2.56
C MET A 54 -8.83 -11.75 -3.84
N LEU A 55 -8.10 -12.85 -3.81
CA LEU A 55 -7.23 -13.32 -4.91
C LEU A 55 -7.96 -13.42 -6.27
N PRO A 56 -9.18 -13.97 -6.37
CA PRO A 56 -9.88 -14.08 -7.66
C PRO A 56 -10.17 -12.74 -8.33
N ILE A 57 -10.24 -11.65 -7.55
CA ILE A 57 -10.50 -10.29 -8.03
C ILE A 57 -9.19 -9.53 -8.18
N SER A 58 -8.36 -9.53 -7.15
CA SER A 58 -7.13 -8.74 -7.11
C SER A 58 -6.06 -9.25 -8.08
N PHE A 59 -5.95 -10.56 -8.30
CA PHE A 59 -4.95 -11.12 -9.20
C PHE A 59 -5.15 -10.77 -10.67
N PRO A 60 -6.35 -10.90 -11.27
CA PRO A 60 -6.60 -10.40 -12.63
C PRO A 60 -6.34 -8.90 -12.78
N VAL A 61 -6.75 -8.09 -11.79
CA VAL A 61 -6.51 -6.64 -11.79
C VAL A 61 -5.01 -6.35 -11.73
N PHE A 62 -4.26 -7.08 -10.91
CA PHE A 62 -2.80 -6.97 -10.82
C PHE A 62 -2.14 -7.27 -12.17
N ILE A 63 -2.53 -8.36 -12.85
CA ILE A 63 -2.02 -8.69 -14.18
C ILE A 63 -2.36 -7.61 -15.21
N CYS A 64 -3.60 -7.11 -15.22
CA CYS A 64 -4.00 -6.02 -16.11
C CYS A 64 -3.18 -4.74 -15.84
N GLY A 65 -2.93 -4.41 -14.58
CA GLY A 65 -2.10 -3.27 -14.21
C GLY A 65 -0.65 -3.41 -14.66
N LEU A 66 -0.04 -4.58 -14.46
CA LEU A 66 1.32 -4.86 -14.97
C LEU A 66 1.39 -4.81 -16.50
N LEU A 67 0.40 -5.37 -17.19
CA LEU A 67 0.31 -5.29 -18.65
C LEU A 67 0.16 -3.85 -19.11
N THR A 68 -0.63 -3.04 -18.42
CA THR A 68 -0.77 -1.60 -18.72
C THR A 68 0.56 -0.88 -18.57
N CYS A 69 1.28 -1.09 -17.47
CA CYS A 69 2.61 -0.52 -17.26
C CYS A 69 3.57 -0.94 -18.38
N TYR A 70 3.60 -2.23 -18.71
CA TYR A 70 4.44 -2.76 -19.78
C TYR A 70 4.11 -2.16 -21.16
N LEU A 71 2.82 -2.05 -21.48
CA LEU A 71 2.38 -1.48 -22.77
C LEU A 71 2.68 0.02 -22.88
N LEU A 72 2.48 0.78 -21.81
CA LEU A 72 2.80 2.20 -21.77
C LEU A 72 4.30 2.45 -22.04
N GLU A 73 5.18 1.67 -21.40
CA GLU A 73 6.62 1.75 -21.62
C GLU A 73 7.00 1.31 -23.03
N ARG A 74 6.48 0.19 -23.49
CA ARG A 74 6.83 -0.37 -24.80
C ARG A 74 6.34 0.49 -25.97
N LEU A 75 5.16 1.08 -25.84
CA LEU A 75 4.56 1.93 -26.89
C LEU A 75 4.93 3.40 -26.74
N SER A 76 5.69 3.74 -25.70
CA SER A 76 6.10 5.14 -25.40
C SER A 76 4.92 6.13 -25.37
N LEU A 77 3.76 5.68 -24.83
CA LEU A 77 2.56 6.50 -24.74
C LEU A 77 2.65 7.47 -23.54
N PHE A 78 2.04 8.64 -23.66
CA PHE A 78 1.92 9.64 -22.57
C PHE A 78 3.27 10.02 -21.92
N SER A 79 4.32 10.06 -22.71
CA SER A 79 5.70 10.34 -22.24
C SER A 79 6.31 9.23 -21.38
N TYR A 80 5.81 8.01 -21.47
CA TYR A 80 6.49 6.82 -20.97
C TYR A 80 7.54 6.32 -21.98
N GLY A 81 8.35 5.34 -21.61
CA GLY A 81 9.40 4.79 -22.49
C GLY A 81 10.65 5.68 -22.58
N ILE A 82 10.82 6.63 -21.66
CA ILE A 82 12.02 7.48 -21.59
C ILE A 82 13.21 6.63 -21.16
N GLN A 83 14.21 6.50 -22.05
CA GLN A 83 15.46 5.83 -21.73
C GLN A 83 16.48 6.82 -21.22
N LEU A 84 17.23 6.42 -20.21
CA LEU A 84 18.36 7.22 -19.73
C LEU A 84 19.50 7.17 -20.74
N PRO A 85 20.12 8.33 -21.10
CA PRO A 85 21.34 8.37 -21.88
C PRO A 85 22.45 7.52 -21.21
N ASP A 86 23.29 6.87 -22.02
CA ASP A 86 24.30 5.93 -21.52
C ASP A 86 25.24 6.58 -20.51
N HIS A 87 25.59 7.84 -20.69
CA HIS A 87 26.49 8.56 -19.76
C HIS A 87 25.82 8.75 -18.37
N ILE A 88 24.51 9.04 -18.31
CA ILE A 88 23.79 9.16 -17.02
C ILE A 88 23.65 7.78 -16.38
N ARG A 89 23.32 6.77 -17.18
CA ARG A 89 23.24 5.39 -16.72
C ARG A 89 24.57 4.92 -16.13
N GLN A 90 25.68 5.26 -16.78
CA GLN A 90 27.02 4.90 -16.30
C GLN A 90 27.34 5.58 -14.97
N ILE A 91 27.00 6.86 -14.81
CA ILE A 91 27.18 7.58 -13.55
C ILE A 91 26.43 6.88 -12.42
N LEU A 92 25.19 6.45 -12.64
CA LEU A 92 24.39 5.75 -11.62
C LEU A 92 25.00 4.38 -11.27
N ILE A 93 25.48 3.62 -12.27
CA ILE A 93 26.14 2.33 -12.06
C ILE A 93 27.43 2.51 -11.26
N ASP A 94 28.26 3.50 -11.61
CA ASP A 94 29.52 3.77 -10.93
C ASP A 94 29.29 4.26 -9.51
N PHE A 95 28.25 5.05 -9.28
CA PHE A 95 27.81 5.45 -7.93
C PHE A 95 27.39 4.24 -7.10
N ASP A 96 26.52 3.39 -7.62
CA ASP A 96 26.04 2.17 -6.91
C ASP A 96 27.22 1.23 -6.60
N ARG A 97 28.13 1.03 -7.57
CA ARG A 97 29.32 0.21 -7.37
C ARG A 97 30.26 0.81 -6.29
N SER A 98 30.45 2.13 -6.32
CA SER A 98 31.23 2.83 -5.30
C SER A 98 30.63 2.67 -3.90
N GLU A 99 29.32 2.91 -3.78
CA GLU A 99 28.63 2.77 -2.49
C GLU A 99 28.60 1.30 -2.01
N SER A 100 28.38 0.36 -2.92
CA SER A 100 28.40 -1.08 -2.58
C SER A 100 29.78 -1.54 -2.13
N SER A 101 30.86 -1.02 -2.73
CA SER A 101 32.24 -1.35 -2.34
C SER A 101 32.65 -0.76 -0.97
N LYS A 102 32.00 0.33 -0.55
CA LYS A 102 32.23 0.96 0.76
C LYS A 102 31.45 0.31 1.90
N ARG A 103 30.53 -0.63 1.59
CA ARG A 103 29.71 -1.27 2.60
C ARG A 103 30.56 -2.02 3.60
N THR A 104 30.41 -1.69 4.86
CA THR A 104 31.05 -2.39 5.97
C THR A 104 30.31 -3.69 6.29
N GLN A 105 31.00 -4.61 6.96
CA GLN A 105 30.35 -5.83 7.45
C GLN A 105 29.15 -5.54 8.36
N ALA A 106 29.21 -4.49 9.17
CA ALA A 106 28.08 -4.05 9.99
C ALA A 106 26.85 -3.62 9.15
N GLN A 107 27.06 -2.93 8.04
CA GLN A 107 25.96 -2.56 7.13
C GLN A 107 25.36 -3.78 6.44
N ASN A 108 26.17 -4.75 6.04
CA ASN A 108 25.66 -6.00 5.48
C ASN A 108 24.85 -6.81 6.52
N MET A 109 25.27 -6.81 7.79
CA MET A 109 24.50 -7.42 8.87
C MET A 109 23.17 -6.72 9.10
N LYS A 110 23.10 -5.38 8.99
CA LYS A 110 21.82 -4.65 9.05
C LYS A 110 20.86 -5.06 7.93
N ILE A 111 21.36 -5.17 6.69
CA ILE A 111 20.54 -5.63 5.56
C ILE A 111 20.03 -7.06 5.79
N LEU A 112 20.89 -7.95 6.28
CA LEU A 112 20.49 -9.31 6.62
C LEU A 112 19.41 -9.33 7.71
N THR A 113 19.58 -8.54 8.76
CA THR A 113 18.59 -8.40 9.83
C THR A 113 17.24 -7.90 9.28
N GLN A 114 17.26 -6.89 8.43
CA GLN A 114 16.02 -6.36 7.80
C GLN A 114 15.34 -7.44 6.96
N ALA A 115 16.09 -8.22 6.19
CA ALA A 115 15.55 -9.32 5.40
C ALA A 115 14.93 -10.41 6.28
N LEU A 116 15.62 -10.82 7.37
CA LEU A 116 15.10 -11.80 8.31
C LEU A 116 13.82 -11.30 9.01
N VAL A 117 13.81 -10.04 9.45
CA VAL A 117 12.64 -9.44 10.10
C VAL A 117 11.46 -9.32 9.12
N ALA A 118 11.72 -9.03 7.84
CA ALA A 118 10.69 -9.05 6.81
C ALA A 118 10.09 -10.46 6.61
N VAL A 119 10.93 -11.50 6.64
CA VAL A 119 10.44 -12.89 6.60
C VAL A 119 9.60 -13.22 7.84
N ILE A 120 10.05 -12.82 9.04
CA ILE A 120 9.30 -13.00 10.29
C ILE A 120 7.93 -12.28 10.20
N LEU A 121 7.89 -11.06 9.67
CA LEU A 121 6.65 -10.31 9.46
C LEU A 121 5.65 -11.12 8.61
N VAL A 122 6.07 -11.54 7.43
CA VAL A 122 5.21 -12.30 6.51
C VAL A 122 4.72 -13.60 7.16
N PHE A 123 5.62 -14.31 7.84
CA PHE A 123 5.30 -15.56 8.54
C PHE A 123 4.29 -15.32 9.67
N SER A 124 4.54 -14.31 10.50
CA SER A 124 3.66 -13.98 11.64
C SER A 124 2.26 -13.59 11.20
N LEU A 125 2.14 -12.84 10.10
CA LEU A 125 0.84 -12.47 9.52
C LEU A 125 0.15 -13.69 8.89
N ALA A 126 0.88 -14.51 8.14
CA ALA A 126 0.33 -15.69 7.46
C ALA A 126 -0.21 -16.73 8.46
N PHE A 127 0.48 -16.93 9.57
CA PHE A 127 0.06 -17.89 10.60
C PHE A 127 -0.84 -17.28 11.69
N GLY A 128 -1.13 -15.98 11.62
CA GLY A 128 -2.00 -15.31 12.58
C GLY A 128 -1.46 -15.40 14.02
N LEU A 129 -0.13 -15.29 14.22
CA LEU A 129 0.51 -15.51 15.53
C LEU A 129 0.04 -14.51 16.59
N ALA A 130 -0.39 -13.33 16.19
CA ALA A 130 -0.94 -12.30 17.07
C ALA A 130 -1.79 -11.31 16.25
N ALA A 131 -2.47 -10.40 16.94
CA ALA A 131 -3.14 -9.27 16.28
C ALA A 131 -2.15 -8.45 15.45
N VAL A 132 -2.59 -7.97 14.28
CA VAL A 132 -1.74 -7.26 13.29
C VAL A 132 -0.93 -6.11 13.92
N GLY A 133 -1.57 -5.32 14.81
CA GLY A 133 -0.89 -4.22 15.51
C GLY A 133 0.24 -4.71 16.44
N LEU A 134 0.08 -5.85 17.11
CA LEU A 134 1.12 -6.45 17.95
C LEU A 134 2.28 -6.99 17.12
N ILE A 135 1.99 -7.60 15.97
CA ILE A 135 3.02 -8.02 15.02
C ILE A 135 3.80 -6.79 14.54
N GLY A 136 3.12 -5.71 14.15
CA GLY A 136 3.77 -4.46 13.77
C GLY A 136 4.68 -3.90 14.86
N LEU A 137 4.21 -3.85 16.10
CA LEU A 137 5.00 -3.41 17.24
C LEU A 137 6.23 -4.31 17.46
N MET A 138 6.08 -5.62 17.39
CA MET A 138 7.19 -6.58 17.46
C MET A 138 8.24 -6.28 16.37
N ILE A 139 7.83 -6.03 15.15
CA ILE A 139 8.74 -5.71 14.05
C ILE A 139 9.50 -4.40 14.30
N ILE A 140 8.83 -3.37 14.80
CA ILE A 140 9.49 -2.10 15.19
C ILE A 140 10.54 -2.37 16.25
N VAL A 141 10.22 -3.13 17.30
CA VAL A 141 11.17 -3.48 18.36
C VAL A 141 12.36 -4.28 17.83
N LEU A 142 12.12 -5.28 16.99
CA LEU A 142 13.20 -6.06 16.39
C LEU A 142 14.12 -5.21 15.52
N LEU A 143 13.55 -4.38 14.63
CA LEU A 143 14.33 -3.52 13.74
C LEU A 143 15.13 -2.48 14.52
N THR A 144 14.56 -1.84 15.52
CA THR A 144 15.26 -0.85 16.35
C THR A 144 16.38 -1.49 17.17
N ALA A 145 16.10 -2.61 17.83
CA ALA A 145 17.08 -3.31 18.65
C ALA A 145 18.29 -3.82 17.84
N PHE A 146 18.05 -4.49 16.72
CA PHE A 146 19.12 -5.10 15.92
C PHE A 146 19.85 -4.11 15.00
N ASN A 147 19.24 -3.00 14.63
CA ASN A 147 19.91 -1.97 13.84
C ASN A 147 20.65 -0.93 14.70
N GLY A 148 20.60 -1.05 16.03
CA GLY A 148 21.26 -0.15 16.96
C GLY A 148 20.63 1.24 16.98
N VAL A 149 19.32 1.34 16.76
CA VAL A 149 18.55 2.58 16.91
C VAL A 149 18.20 2.70 18.40
N ILE A 150 19.07 3.39 19.15
CA ILE A 150 18.97 3.49 20.62
C ILE A 150 18.66 4.93 21.04
N GLU A 151 18.95 5.90 20.15
CA GLU A 151 18.87 7.29 20.50
C GLU A 151 17.45 7.83 20.31
N GLU A 152 16.95 8.51 21.33
CA GLU A 152 15.59 9.07 21.38
C GLU A 152 15.27 9.96 20.16
N HIS A 153 16.23 10.76 19.71
CA HIS A 153 16.03 11.66 18.57
C HIS A 153 15.81 10.91 17.24
N GLN A 154 16.37 9.70 17.08
CA GLN A 154 16.17 8.87 15.86
C GLN A 154 14.75 8.29 15.82
N LEU A 155 14.26 7.84 16.98
CA LEU A 155 12.87 7.39 17.13
C LEU A 155 11.90 8.56 17.00
N GLY A 156 12.20 9.68 17.67
CA GLY A 156 11.38 10.89 17.62
C GLY A 156 11.13 11.38 16.20
N LYS A 157 12.17 11.42 15.38
CA LYS A 157 12.05 11.83 13.97
C LYS A 157 11.14 10.89 13.16
N ALA A 158 11.24 9.58 13.35
CA ALA A 158 10.38 8.62 12.67
C ALA A 158 8.90 8.77 13.09
N PHE A 159 8.63 9.04 14.38
CA PHE A 159 7.30 9.35 14.86
C PHE A 159 6.77 10.67 14.31
N GLU A 160 7.60 11.70 14.25
CA GLU A 160 7.24 13.02 13.69
C GLU A 160 6.85 12.88 12.20
N GLU A 161 7.57 12.09 11.42
CA GLU A 161 7.26 11.82 10.02
C GLU A 161 5.96 11.00 9.85
N ALA A 162 5.65 10.08 10.78
CA ALA A 162 4.45 9.25 10.74
C ALA A 162 3.19 9.96 11.29
N LEU A 163 3.37 10.98 12.16
CA LEU A 163 2.28 11.63 12.88
C LEU A 163 1.22 12.25 11.97
N PRO A 164 1.53 12.97 10.88
CA PRO A 164 0.52 13.56 10.01
C PRO A 164 -0.42 12.50 9.41
N PHE A 165 0.12 11.37 8.97
CA PHE A 165 -0.67 10.27 8.43
C PHE A 165 -1.53 9.59 9.51
N THR A 166 -0.96 9.36 10.69
CA THR A 166 -1.69 8.79 11.83
C THR A 166 -2.83 9.70 12.28
N ALA A 167 -2.57 11.02 12.39
CA ALA A 167 -3.59 12.01 12.72
C ALA A 167 -4.72 12.05 11.68
N LEU A 168 -4.37 11.98 10.40
CA LEU A 168 -5.35 11.89 9.31
C LEU A 168 -6.25 10.66 9.47
N LEU A 169 -5.68 9.48 9.75
CA LEU A 169 -6.45 8.26 9.98
C LEU A 169 -7.37 8.36 11.19
N VAL A 170 -6.90 8.92 12.31
CA VAL A 170 -7.72 9.09 13.52
C VAL A 170 -8.92 9.99 13.25
N VAL A 171 -8.71 11.15 12.62
CA VAL A 171 -9.80 12.06 12.25
C VAL A 171 -10.75 11.39 11.27
N PHE A 172 -10.21 10.67 10.32
CA PHE A 172 -10.98 9.93 9.33
C PHE A 172 -11.90 8.89 9.99
N PHE A 173 -11.38 8.02 10.86
CA PHE A 173 -12.18 7.03 11.57
C PHE A 173 -13.21 7.67 12.52
N ALA A 174 -12.91 8.82 13.11
CA ALA A 174 -13.90 9.56 13.90
C ALA A 174 -15.08 10.04 13.03
N ILE A 175 -14.80 10.56 11.82
CA ILE A 175 -15.85 10.96 10.87
C ILE A 175 -16.69 9.75 10.46
N VAL A 176 -16.05 8.63 10.14
CA VAL A 176 -16.71 7.38 9.79
C VAL A 176 -17.65 6.89 10.90
N ALA A 177 -17.18 6.92 12.15
CA ALA A 177 -18.00 6.54 13.30
C ALA A 177 -19.26 7.40 13.43
N VAL A 178 -19.15 8.72 13.21
CA VAL A 178 -20.30 9.63 13.22
C VAL A 178 -21.28 9.30 12.07
N ILE A 179 -20.77 9.03 10.88
CA ILE A 179 -21.59 8.69 9.70
C ILE A 179 -22.36 7.40 9.95
N HIS A 180 -21.71 6.41 10.53
CA HIS A 180 -22.32 5.13 10.89
C HIS A 180 -23.40 5.34 11.98
N ASP A 181 -23.07 6.05 13.08
CA ASP A 181 -23.99 6.34 14.18
C ASP A 181 -25.24 7.10 13.72
N GLN A 182 -25.06 8.06 12.81
CA GLN A 182 -26.16 8.86 12.26
C GLN A 182 -26.90 8.20 11.09
N HIS A 183 -26.54 6.96 10.73
CA HIS A 183 -27.16 6.20 9.64
C HIS A 183 -27.28 6.95 8.31
N LEU A 184 -26.31 7.81 7.99
CA LEU A 184 -26.41 8.73 6.84
C LEU A 184 -26.55 8.01 5.50
N PHE A 185 -26.06 6.77 5.37
CA PHE A 185 -26.15 5.98 4.15
C PHE A 185 -27.28 4.95 4.13
N SER A 186 -28.04 4.81 5.23
CA SER A 186 -29.13 3.85 5.32
C SER A 186 -30.17 4.02 4.21
N PHE A 187 -30.37 5.26 3.74
CA PHE A 187 -31.26 5.52 2.60
C PHE A 187 -30.78 4.82 1.31
N VAL A 188 -29.49 4.92 0.99
CA VAL A 188 -28.91 4.30 -0.21
C VAL A 188 -28.94 2.79 -0.10
N ILE A 189 -28.54 2.25 1.07
CA ILE A 189 -28.52 0.81 1.34
C ILE A 189 -29.94 0.24 1.24
N ASN A 190 -30.90 0.84 1.94
CA ASN A 190 -32.28 0.41 1.92
C ASN A 190 -32.88 0.45 0.51
N TYR A 191 -32.59 1.50 -0.27
CA TYR A 191 -33.02 1.57 -1.66
C TYR A 191 -32.49 0.41 -2.48
N VAL A 192 -31.20 0.10 -2.40
CA VAL A 192 -30.61 -1.02 -3.15
C VAL A 192 -31.19 -2.36 -2.70
N LEU A 193 -31.44 -2.54 -1.40
CA LEU A 193 -32.04 -3.75 -0.86
C LEU A 193 -33.50 -3.97 -1.30
N THR A 194 -34.21 -2.93 -1.73
CA THR A 194 -35.55 -3.07 -2.34
C THR A 194 -35.53 -3.62 -3.77
N LEU A 195 -34.37 -3.61 -4.41
CA LEU A 195 -34.22 -4.12 -5.77
C LEU A 195 -34.24 -5.66 -5.80
N LYS A 196 -34.49 -6.23 -6.98
CA LYS A 196 -34.37 -7.68 -7.17
C LYS A 196 -32.96 -8.15 -6.86
N GLN A 197 -32.81 -9.30 -6.22
CA GLN A 197 -31.52 -9.85 -5.77
C GLN A 197 -30.45 -9.87 -6.86
N GLU A 198 -30.83 -10.16 -8.12
CA GLU A 198 -29.93 -10.17 -9.28
C GLU A 198 -29.33 -8.78 -9.60
N THR A 199 -30.04 -7.70 -9.24
CA THR A 199 -29.62 -6.31 -9.51
C THR A 199 -28.95 -5.63 -8.34
N GLN A 200 -29.03 -6.20 -7.13
CA GLN A 200 -28.44 -5.61 -5.93
C GLN A 200 -26.91 -5.51 -6.06
N ILE A 201 -26.23 -6.58 -6.43
CA ILE A 201 -24.77 -6.62 -6.55
C ILE A 201 -24.24 -5.60 -7.59
N PRO A 202 -24.76 -5.57 -8.85
CA PRO A 202 -24.37 -4.55 -9.80
C PRO A 202 -24.67 -3.13 -9.33
N MET A 203 -25.80 -2.92 -8.65
CA MET A 203 -26.16 -1.60 -8.13
C MET A 203 -25.23 -1.15 -7.01
N PHE A 204 -24.89 -2.04 -6.05
CA PHE A 204 -23.89 -1.74 -5.03
C PHE A 204 -22.54 -1.40 -5.66
N PHE A 205 -22.11 -2.13 -6.68
CA PHE A 205 -20.87 -1.84 -7.40
C PHE A 205 -20.89 -0.44 -8.04
N MET A 206 -21.98 -0.07 -8.71
CA MET A 206 -22.13 1.26 -9.33
C MET A 206 -22.14 2.37 -8.28
N VAL A 207 -22.93 2.21 -7.22
CA VAL A 207 -22.99 3.18 -6.10
C VAL A 207 -21.62 3.35 -5.46
N ASN A 208 -20.92 2.24 -5.21
CA ASN A 208 -19.56 2.24 -4.67
C ASN A 208 -18.61 3.02 -5.59
N GLY A 209 -18.66 2.77 -6.88
CA GLY A 209 -17.85 3.50 -7.86
C GLY A 209 -18.12 5.01 -7.87
N ILE A 210 -19.39 5.42 -7.79
CA ILE A 210 -19.76 6.85 -7.74
C ILE A 210 -19.28 7.48 -6.43
N LEU A 211 -19.46 6.81 -5.30
CA LEU A 211 -19.02 7.31 -4.00
C LEU A 211 -17.49 7.41 -3.92
N SER A 212 -16.74 6.45 -4.47
CA SER A 212 -15.29 6.47 -4.56
C SER A 212 -14.73 7.60 -5.45
N MET A 213 -15.53 8.17 -6.35
CA MET A 213 -15.13 9.36 -7.13
C MET A 213 -15.11 10.63 -6.28
N ILE A 214 -15.87 10.66 -5.19
CA ILE A 214 -16.09 11.85 -4.37
C ILE A 214 -15.33 11.72 -3.04
N SER A 215 -15.13 10.51 -2.55
CA SER A 215 -14.56 10.25 -1.23
C SER A 215 -13.51 9.13 -1.26
N ASP A 216 -12.76 9.00 -0.17
CA ASP A 216 -11.75 7.96 0.00
C ASP A 216 -12.40 6.56 0.11
N ASN A 217 -11.68 5.53 -0.34
CA ASN A 217 -12.10 4.13 -0.31
C ASN A 217 -12.40 3.62 1.10
N VAL A 218 -11.70 4.13 2.11
CA VAL A 218 -11.96 3.77 3.51
C VAL A 218 -13.36 4.20 3.92
N PHE A 219 -13.76 5.43 3.53
CA PHE A 219 -15.09 5.96 3.75
C PHE A 219 -16.17 5.10 3.08
N VAL A 220 -15.93 4.72 1.83
CA VAL A 220 -16.88 3.88 1.08
C VAL A 220 -17.01 2.49 1.70
N ALA A 221 -15.91 1.89 2.15
CA ALA A 221 -15.94 0.59 2.82
C ALA A 221 -16.83 0.59 4.08
N THR A 222 -16.81 1.68 4.84
CA THR A 222 -17.61 1.80 6.08
C THR A 222 -19.11 1.96 5.88
N ILE A 223 -19.56 2.26 4.64
CA ILE A 223 -21.00 2.32 4.33
C ILE A 223 -21.64 0.93 4.36
N TYR A 224 -20.87 -0.12 4.10
CA TYR A 224 -21.33 -1.49 3.95
C TYR A 224 -21.04 -2.37 5.16
N ILE A 225 -20.41 -1.82 6.17
CA ILE A 225 -20.09 -2.45 7.45
C ILE A 225 -21.10 -2.04 8.53
#